data_f4f345fa638261a5f6111225d242ca50
#
_entry.id   f4f345fa638261a5f6111225d242ca50
#
_cell.length_a   1.000
_cell.length_b   1.000
_cell.length_c   1.000
_cell.angle_alpha   90.00
_cell.angle_beta   90.00
_cell.angle_gamma   90.00
#
_symmetry.space_group_name_H-M   'P 1'
#
loop_
_entity.id
_entity.type
_entity.pdbx_description
1 polymer ?
#
loop_
_entity_poly.entity_id
_entity_poly.type
_entity_poly.pdbx_seq_one_letter_code
_entity_poly.pdbx_strand_id
1 'polypeptide(L)'
;MKKSLPFLLVLLLLTACKKETIKEIAPPKAEFLIKTTPIKDQGASDLCWVYAMLATIESEHLMMGDSVNLSPVYLGRYHLMQQAQRRHLLRVQSPASLSTSNLPDINTRGMASRAITLLQRHGVTHWDAYHPDINMKVLARKVEKTVDSNRNSSHIKLLKNMKDMMDETMRPLPQYVFMLGAEYTPQEFARSVCRPDEYVALTSFSHHPFGEKFALELPDNCDQDQFLNLHPDTLMSKIDQALFSGHPVCWEGDISEPGFNWPRGIARLDRKIDRESLSGDPLTTARQLAFENGETTDDHCMELIGIAQTPRGRKFYVAKNSWGTGNAYKGLMYLSENYLRLKTIAVWMTQEAFGN
;
A
#
# COMPACT_ATOMS: atom_id res chain seq x y z
N MET A 1 24.37 11.25 -82.14
CA MET A 1 24.94 10.58 -80.97
C MET A 1 24.00 10.79 -79.80
N LYS A 2 23.11 9.84 -79.49
CA LYS A 2 22.16 9.88 -78.38
C LYS A 2 22.75 9.06 -77.26
N LYS A 3 23.04 9.69 -76.08
CA LYS A 3 23.50 9.02 -74.86
C LYS A 3 22.26 8.56 -74.11
N SER A 4 22.09 7.27 -73.96
CA SER A 4 21.11 6.64 -73.11
C SER A 4 21.61 6.59 -71.68
N LEU A 5 20.79 7.10 -70.72
CA LEU A 5 21.02 7.11 -69.31
C LEU A 5 20.35 5.83 -68.71
N PRO A 6 21.03 4.99 -67.95
CA PRO A 6 20.39 3.82 -67.34
C PRO A 6 19.58 4.25 -66.13
N PHE A 7 18.33 3.82 -66.07
CA PHE A 7 17.37 3.97 -64.98
C PHE A 7 17.77 3.01 -63.86
N LEU A 8 18.31 3.54 -62.79
CA LEU A 8 18.66 2.76 -61.59
C LEU A 8 17.39 2.52 -60.77
N LEU A 9 16.87 1.30 -60.81
CA LEU A 9 15.71 0.85 -60.06
C LEU A 9 16.13 0.62 -58.58
N VAL A 10 15.88 1.57 -57.70
CA VAL A 10 16.08 1.41 -56.26
C VAL A 10 14.93 0.58 -55.69
N LEU A 11 15.21 -0.69 -55.45
CA LEU A 11 14.28 -1.60 -54.76
C LEU A 11 14.26 -1.26 -53.28
N LEU A 12 13.28 -0.49 -52.83
CA LEU A 12 12.99 -0.24 -51.42
C LEU A 12 12.50 -1.55 -50.80
N LEU A 13 13.38 -2.26 -50.12
CA LEU A 13 13.04 -3.34 -49.22
C LEU A 13 12.34 -2.73 -48.01
N LEU A 14 11.02 -2.67 -48.05
CA LEU A 14 10.17 -2.47 -46.89
C LEU A 14 10.31 -3.70 -45.99
N THR A 15 11.26 -3.67 -45.06
CA THR A 15 11.25 -4.56 -43.93
C THR A 15 10.03 -4.24 -43.08
N ALA A 16 8.93 -4.93 -43.34
CA ALA A 16 7.79 -4.95 -42.49
C ALA A 16 8.25 -5.51 -41.12
N CYS A 17 8.50 -4.61 -40.16
CA CYS A 17 8.52 -5.02 -38.74
C CYS A 17 7.19 -5.72 -38.48
N LYS A 18 7.19 -7.05 -38.47
CA LYS A 18 6.10 -7.82 -37.87
C LYS A 18 6.00 -7.38 -36.44
N LYS A 19 5.07 -6.46 -36.12
CA LYS A 19 4.55 -6.34 -34.79
C LYS A 19 4.12 -7.76 -34.40
N GLU A 20 4.90 -8.42 -33.56
CA GLU A 20 4.42 -9.63 -32.90
C GLU A 20 3.12 -9.25 -32.20
N THR A 21 2.03 -9.69 -32.76
CA THR A 21 0.73 -9.64 -32.12
C THR A 21 0.91 -10.35 -30.79
N ILE A 22 0.87 -9.59 -29.71
CA ILE A 22 0.89 -10.09 -28.35
C ILE A 22 -0.30 -11.05 -28.27
N LYS A 23 -0.05 -12.35 -28.42
CA LYS A 23 -1.08 -13.35 -28.14
C LYS A 23 -1.51 -13.08 -26.70
N GLU A 24 -2.71 -12.59 -26.58
CA GLU A 24 -3.32 -12.27 -25.30
C GLU A 24 -3.24 -13.52 -24.44
N ILE A 25 -2.47 -13.45 -23.36
CA ILE A 25 -2.37 -14.58 -22.43
C ILE A 25 -3.73 -14.65 -21.78
N ALA A 26 -4.40 -15.81 -21.85
CA ALA A 26 -5.66 -16.03 -21.19
C ALA A 26 -5.59 -15.54 -19.74
N PRO A 27 -6.62 -14.85 -19.24
CA PRO A 27 -6.61 -14.28 -17.90
C PRO A 27 -6.36 -15.38 -16.85
N PRO A 28 -5.65 -15.05 -15.76
CA PRO A 28 -5.51 -15.98 -14.65
C PRO A 28 -6.88 -16.32 -14.07
N LYS A 29 -7.07 -17.57 -13.67
CA LYS A 29 -8.26 -18.01 -12.94
C LYS A 29 -7.88 -18.21 -11.47
N ALA A 30 -8.63 -17.61 -10.57
CA ALA A 30 -8.43 -17.82 -9.15
C ALA A 30 -8.64 -19.30 -8.78
N GLU A 31 -7.70 -19.87 -8.04
CA GLU A 31 -7.83 -21.18 -7.43
C GLU A 31 -8.68 -21.10 -6.17
N PHE A 32 -8.43 -20.07 -5.38
CA PHE A 32 -9.25 -19.70 -4.23
C PHE A 32 -9.13 -18.20 -3.99
N LEU A 33 -10.13 -17.65 -3.30
CA LEU A 33 -10.15 -16.27 -2.84
C LEU A 33 -10.67 -16.23 -1.39
N ILE A 34 -9.95 -15.51 -0.56
CA ILE A 34 -10.40 -15.15 0.79
C ILE A 34 -11.57 -14.16 0.66
N LYS A 35 -12.57 -14.30 1.51
CA LYS A 35 -13.68 -13.35 1.59
C LYS A 35 -13.17 -11.98 2.00
N THR A 36 -13.65 -10.94 1.34
CA THR A 36 -13.29 -9.55 1.64
C THR A 36 -14.52 -8.66 1.75
N THR A 37 -14.38 -7.53 2.44
CA THR A 37 -15.34 -6.44 2.36
C THR A 37 -15.36 -5.81 0.96
N PRO A 38 -16.39 -5.02 0.60
CA PRO A 38 -16.44 -4.34 -0.69
C PRO A 38 -15.18 -3.50 -0.98
N ILE A 39 -14.87 -3.39 -2.27
CA ILE A 39 -13.76 -2.53 -2.73
C ILE A 39 -14.08 -1.07 -2.37
N LYS A 40 -13.14 -0.41 -1.72
CA LYS A 40 -13.20 1.02 -1.41
C LYS A 40 -12.38 1.83 -2.44
N ASP A 41 -12.61 3.13 -2.47
CA ASP A 41 -11.84 4.06 -3.28
C ASP A 41 -11.14 5.08 -2.38
N GLN A 42 -9.80 5.10 -2.42
CA GLN A 42 -9.00 6.08 -1.68
C GLN A 42 -9.00 7.48 -2.32
N GLY A 43 -9.55 7.60 -3.53
CA GLY A 43 -9.57 8.83 -4.30
C GLY A 43 -8.17 9.38 -4.55
N ALA A 44 -8.05 10.70 -4.60
CA ALA A 44 -6.76 11.38 -4.76
C ALA A 44 -6.01 11.49 -3.42
N SER A 45 -5.68 10.35 -2.80
CA SER A 45 -4.87 10.29 -1.58
C SER A 45 -3.77 9.24 -1.69
N ASP A 46 -2.74 9.33 -0.85
CA ASP A 46 -1.72 8.30 -0.70
C ASP A 46 -1.98 7.49 0.59
N LEU A 47 -3.27 7.28 0.95
CA LEU A 47 -3.68 6.49 2.11
C LEU A 47 -3.79 4.98 1.81
N CYS A 48 -3.23 4.50 0.70
CA CYS A 48 -3.26 3.08 0.32
C CYS A 48 -2.87 2.15 1.47
N TRP A 49 -1.87 2.53 2.26
CA TRP A 49 -1.40 1.80 3.44
C TRP A 49 -2.47 1.66 4.53
N VAL A 50 -3.31 2.67 4.74
CA VAL A 50 -4.46 2.57 5.67
C VAL A 50 -5.53 1.66 5.08
N TYR A 51 -5.87 1.87 3.79
CA TYR A 51 -6.91 1.08 3.13
C TYR A 51 -6.55 -0.40 3.08
N ALA A 52 -5.30 -0.73 2.72
CA ALA A 52 -4.84 -2.12 2.64
C ALA A 52 -4.79 -2.79 4.03
N MET A 53 -4.24 -2.10 5.03
CA MET A 53 -4.14 -2.67 6.38
C MET A 53 -5.52 -2.89 7.00
N LEU A 54 -6.43 -1.91 6.90
CA LEU A 54 -7.79 -2.08 7.40
C LEU A 54 -8.56 -3.17 6.62
N ALA A 55 -8.36 -3.29 5.31
CA ALA A 55 -8.95 -4.38 4.52
C ALA A 55 -8.45 -5.75 5.00
N THR A 56 -7.16 -5.88 5.32
CA THR A 56 -6.58 -7.11 5.88
C THR A 56 -7.23 -7.45 7.23
N ILE A 57 -7.40 -6.48 8.13
CA ILE A 57 -8.11 -6.68 9.41
C ILE A 57 -9.58 -7.12 9.16
N GLU A 58 -10.28 -6.44 8.25
CA GLU A 58 -11.67 -6.75 7.90
C GLU A 58 -11.83 -8.17 7.37
N SER A 59 -10.90 -8.62 6.53
CA SER A 59 -10.95 -9.97 5.95
C SER A 59 -10.62 -11.07 6.96
N GLU A 60 -9.71 -10.83 7.91
CA GLU A 60 -9.49 -11.72 9.05
C GLU A 60 -10.79 -11.92 9.86
N HIS A 61 -11.51 -10.84 10.15
CA HIS A 61 -12.79 -10.91 10.84
C HIS A 61 -13.85 -11.69 10.04
N LEU A 62 -13.91 -11.49 8.72
CA LEU A 62 -14.83 -12.26 7.87
C LEU A 62 -14.52 -13.76 7.89
N MET A 63 -13.26 -14.16 8.02
CA MET A 63 -12.86 -15.57 8.16
C MET A 63 -13.29 -16.15 9.51
N MET A 64 -13.30 -15.34 10.56
CA MET A 64 -13.81 -15.71 11.89
C MET A 64 -15.35 -15.68 11.99
N GLY A 65 -16.05 -15.24 10.93
CA GLY A 65 -17.50 -15.13 10.89
C GLY A 65 -18.07 -13.78 11.33
N ASP A 66 -17.22 -12.85 11.68
CA ASP A 66 -17.59 -11.46 12.00
C ASP A 66 -17.60 -10.59 10.74
N SER A 67 -18.39 -9.52 10.77
CA SER A 67 -18.42 -8.54 9.67
C SER A 67 -18.12 -7.16 10.22
N VAL A 68 -16.90 -6.72 10.03
CA VAL A 68 -16.48 -5.34 10.33
C VAL A 68 -16.12 -4.61 9.04
N ASN A 69 -16.38 -3.32 8.99
CA ASN A 69 -16.07 -2.46 7.85
C ASN A 69 -15.55 -1.13 8.40
N LEU A 70 -14.25 -0.92 8.31
CA LEU A 70 -13.53 0.13 9.04
C LEU A 70 -13.36 1.40 8.20
N SER A 71 -13.26 2.56 8.86
CA SER A 71 -13.08 3.86 8.21
C SER A 71 -11.60 4.23 8.06
N PRO A 72 -11.02 4.21 6.84
CA PRO A 72 -9.66 4.67 6.61
C PRO A 72 -9.52 6.18 6.81
N VAL A 73 -10.56 6.94 6.50
CA VAL A 73 -10.54 8.41 6.63
C VAL A 73 -10.47 8.85 8.10
N TYR A 74 -11.00 8.04 9.02
CA TYR A 74 -10.84 8.27 10.46
C TYR A 74 -9.36 8.26 10.87
N LEU A 75 -8.61 7.24 10.46
CA LEU A 75 -7.17 7.15 10.73
C LEU A 75 -6.37 8.21 9.96
N GLY A 76 -6.73 8.47 8.69
CA GLY A 76 -6.13 9.52 7.88
C GLY A 76 -6.24 10.91 8.53
N ARG A 77 -7.36 11.22 9.18
CA ARG A 77 -7.53 12.45 9.96
C ARG A 77 -6.52 12.54 11.10
N TYR A 78 -6.36 11.48 11.89
CA TYR A 78 -5.38 11.45 12.99
C TYR A 78 -3.94 11.49 12.48
N HIS A 79 -3.66 10.86 11.35
CA HIS A 79 -2.36 10.95 10.70
C HIS A 79 -1.98 12.41 10.39
N LEU A 80 -2.87 13.18 9.76
CA LEU A 80 -2.63 14.60 9.48
C LEU A 80 -2.52 15.44 10.75
N MET A 81 -3.32 15.16 11.78
CA MET A 81 -3.21 15.86 13.07
C MET A 81 -1.87 15.62 13.74
N GLN A 82 -1.34 14.40 13.73
CA GLN A 82 -0.04 14.08 14.33
C GLN A 82 1.11 14.76 13.57
N GLN A 83 1.07 14.79 12.24
CA GLN A 83 2.05 15.52 11.45
C GLN A 83 2.01 17.03 11.73
N ALA A 84 0.80 17.59 11.88
CA ALA A 84 0.63 18.99 12.27
C ALA A 84 1.25 19.30 13.63
N GLN A 85 1.04 18.44 14.62
CA GLN A 85 1.64 18.56 15.94
C GLN A 85 3.16 18.49 15.87
N ARG A 86 3.71 17.50 15.15
CA ARG A 86 5.16 17.32 14.96
C ARG A 86 5.78 18.54 14.29
N ARG A 87 5.18 19.05 13.20
CA ARG A 87 5.66 20.25 12.49
C ARG A 87 5.69 21.48 13.41
N HIS A 88 4.66 21.68 14.22
CA HIS A 88 4.61 22.77 15.19
C HIS A 88 5.68 22.64 16.27
N LEU A 89 5.83 21.45 16.87
CA LEU A 89 6.84 21.20 17.92
C LEU A 89 8.26 21.41 17.42
N LEU A 90 8.60 20.91 16.23
CA LEU A 90 9.91 21.13 15.61
C LEU A 90 10.21 22.62 15.44
N ARG A 91 9.21 23.41 15.02
CA ARG A 91 9.35 24.85 14.87
C ARG A 91 9.58 25.56 16.20
N VAL A 92 8.89 25.16 17.26
CA VAL A 92 9.04 25.75 18.62
C VAL A 92 10.40 25.41 19.21
N GLN A 93 10.90 24.19 18.99
CA GLN A 93 12.19 23.75 19.55
C GLN A 93 13.41 24.33 18.81
N SER A 94 13.27 24.72 17.56
CA SER A 94 14.40 25.20 16.74
C SER A 94 14.03 26.45 15.94
N PRO A 95 13.63 27.55 16.60
CA PRO A 95 13.09 28.73 15.91
C PRO A 95 14.09 29.46 15.01
N ALA A 96 15.40 29.36 15.28
CA ALA A 96 16.45 30.11 14.58
C ALA A 96 17.07 29.35 13.39
N SER A 97 16.94 28.05 13.32
CA SER A 97 17.64 27.19 12.33
C SER A 97 16.75 26.61 11.24
N LEU A 98 15.42 26.64 11.40
CA LEU A 98 14.50 26.05 10.46
C LEU A 98 13.74 27.11 9.66
N SER A 99 14.20 27.33 8.42
CA SER A 99 13.34 27.89 7.38
C SER A 99 12.10 27.00 7.23
N THR A 100 10.96 27.56 6.84
CA THR A 100 9.74 26.79 6.52
C THR A 100 9.97 25.69 5.49
N SER A 101 10.98 25.85 4.62
CA SER A 101 11.41 24.86 3.63
C SER A 101 12.10 23.62 4.22
N ASN A 102 12.55 23.67 5.48
CA ASN A 102 13.25 22.56 6.14
C ASN A 102 12.35 21.78 7.12
N LEU A 103 11.09 22.14 7.21
CA LEU A 103 10.12 21.38 8.01
C LEU A 103 9.51 20.26 7.18
N PRO A 104 9.22 19.08 7.80
CA PRO A 104 8.55 18.00 7.08
C PRO A 104 7.22 18.45 6.51
N ASP A 105 6.94 18.10 5.25
CA ASP A 105 5.65 18.34 4.61
C ASP A 105 4.55 17.54 5.30
N ILE A 106 3.34 18.09 5.29
CA ILE A 106 2.14 17.37 5.75
C ILE A 106 1.49 16.69 4.53
N ASN A 107 1.49 15.38 4.54
CA ASN A 107 1.02 14.58 3.42
C ASN A 107 0.23 13.35 3.88
N THR A 108 -0.24 12.54 2.95
CA THR A 108 -1.03 11.33 3.23
C THR A 108 -0.22 10.04 3.13
N ARG A 109 1.11 10.11 2.96
CA ARG A 109 2.01 8.96 2.84
C ARG A 109 2.28 8.32 4.21
N GLY A 110 2.63 7.05 4.21
CA GLY A 110 2.97 6.28 5.40
C GLY A 110 3.00 4.78 5.08
N MET A 111 3.34 3.97 6.07
CA MET A 111 3.40 2.51 5.98
C MET A 111 2.28 1.84 6.79
N ALA A 112 1.95 0.58 6.49
CA ALA A 112 0.85 -0.13 7.13
C ALA A 112 1.03 -0.30 8.65
N SER A 113 2.26 -0.40 9.18
CA SER A 113 2.54 -0.39 10.63
C SER A 113 1.96 0.85 11.32
N ARG A 114 2.04 2.00 10.64
CA ARG A 114 1.48 3.25 11.18
C ARG A 114 -0.05 3.20 11.27
N ALA A 115 -0.75 2.47 10.38
CA ALA A 115 -2.20 2.30 10.50
C ALA A 115 -2.55 1.56 11.79
N ILE A 116 -1.81 0.51 12.13
CA ILE A 116 -1.96 -0.23 13.39
C ILE A 116 -1.69 0.69 14.59
N THR A 117 -0.59 1.44 14.56
CA THR A 117 -0.24 2.40 15.63
C THR A 117 -1.32 3.46 15.84
N LEU A 118 -1.87 4.03 14.76
CA LEU A 118 -2.96 5.00 14.83
C LEU A 118 -4.24 4.38 15.38
N LEU A 119 -4.59 3.17 14.93
CA LEU A 119 -5.75 2.41 15.39
C LEU A 119 -5.65 2.12 16.90
N GLN A 120 -4.52 1.64 17.38
CA GLN A 120 -4.28 1.36 18.81
C GLN A 120 -4.33 2.64 19.66
N ARG A 121 -3.83 3.76 19.14
CA ARG A 121 -3.72 5.01 19.90
C ARG A 121 -5.00 5.83 19.90
N HIS A 122 -5.72 5.87 18.80
CA HIS A 122 -6.86 6.78 18.59
C HIS A 122 -8.19 6.06 18.41
N GLY A 123 -8.17 4.74 18.33
CA GLY A 123 -9.35 3.98 17.99
C GLY A 123 -9.64 3.95 16.49
N VAL A 124 -10.77 3.38 16.15
CA VAL A 124 -11.32 3.32 14.79
C VAL A 124 -12.84 3.34 14.87
N THR A 125 -13.51 3.69 13.78
CA THR A 125 -14.96 3.62 13.67
C THR A 125 -15.38 2.83 12.44
N HIS A 126 -16.63 2.42 12.42
CA HIS A 126 -17.22 1.77 11.26
C HIS A 126 -17.29 2.72 10.06
N TRP A 127 -17.14 2.18 8.86
CA TRP A 127 -17.20 2.93 7.59
C TRP A 127 -18.47 3.78 7.48
N ASP A 128 -19.64 3.20 7.76
CA ASP A 128 -20.91 3.91 7.62
C ASP A 128 -21.08 5.07 8.62
N ALA A 129 -20.38 5.01 9.75
CA ALA A 129 -20.41 6.07 10.75
C ALA A 129 -19.52 7.28 10.35
N TYR A 130 -18.40 7.03 9.65
CA TYR A 130 -17.47 8.09 9.30
C TYR A 130 -16.70 7.81 8.00
N HIS A 131 -17.23 8.25 6.88
CA HIS A 131 -16.54 8.26 5.58
C HIS A 131 -16.89 9.52 4.80
N PRO A 132 -16.49 10.71 5.27
CA PRO A 132 -16.74 11.95 4.53
C PRO A 132 -16.10 11.87 3.14
N ASP A 133 -16.86 12.31 2.13
CA ASP A 133 -16.33 12.47 0.77
C ASP A 133 -15.43 13.70 0.72
N ILE A 134 -14.12 13.47 0.81
CA ILE A 134 -13.12 14.54 0.89
C ILE A 134 -11.83 14.16 0.17
N ASN A 135 -11.28 15.15 -0.53
CA ASN A 135 -9.94 15.02 -1.09
C ASN A 135 -8.88 15.20 0.03
N MET A 136 -8.31 14.08 0.48
CA MET A 136 -7.34 14.07 1.58
C MET A 136 -6.03 14.81 1.25
N LYS A 137 -5.59 14.88 -0.03
CA LYS A 137 -4.43 15.71 -0.42
C LYS A 137 -4.73 17.20 -0.29
N VAL A 138 -5.94 17.62 -0.61
CA VAL A 138 -6.37 19.02 -0.41
C VAL A 138 -6.45 19.32 1.08
N LEU A 139 -6.98 18.39 1.88
CA LEU A 139 -7.02 18.53 3.33
C LEU A 139 -5.61 18.64 3.93
N ALA A 140 -4.66 17.81 3.51
CA ALA A 140 -3.27 17.87 3.98
C ALA A 140 -2.66 19.26 3.78
N ARG A 141 -2.82 19.84 2.59
CA ARG A 141 -2.38 21.23 2.29
C ARG A 141 -3.09 22.26 3.18
N LYS A 142 -4.39 22.09 3.45
CA LYS A 142 -5.16 22.98 4.34
C LYS A 142 -4.65 22.88 5.77
N VAL A 143 -4.34 21.68 6.24
CA VAL A 143 -3.71 21.42 7.54
C VAL A 143 -2.36 22.11 7.65
N GLU A 144 -1.48 21.93 6.68
CA GLU A 144 -0.17 22.57 6.65
C GLU A 144 -0.27 24.09 6.70
N LYS A 145 -1.10 24.68 5.85
CA LYS A 145 -1.36 26.13 5.86
C LYS A 145 -1.91 26.61 7.21
N THR A 146 -2.77 25.83 7.85
CA THR A 146 -3.32 26.16 9.18
C THR A 146 -2.23 26.16 10.24
N VAL A 147 -1.33 25.14 10.26
CA VAL A 147 -0.18 25.08 11.16
C VAL A 147 0.73 26.29 10.95
N ASP A 148 1.06 26.61 9.70
CA ASP A 148 1.96 27.69 9.37
C ASP A 148 1.39 29.08 9.70
N SER A 149 0.08 29.27 9.57
CA SER A 149 -0.62 30.50 9.96
C SER A 149 -0.72 30.65 11.49
N ASN A 150 -0.68 29.54 12.23
CA ASN A 150 -0.74 29.51 13.70
C ASN A 150 0.65 29.34 14.34
N ARG A 151 1.71 29.69 13.63
CA ARG A 151 3.12 29.50 14.07
C ARG A 151 3.46 30.08 15.43
N ASN A 152 2.84 31.19 15.84
CA ASN A 152 3.02 31.87 17.11
C ASN A 152 1.97 31.49 18.18
N SER A 153 1.08 30.56 17.86
CA SER A 153 0.04 30.14 18.80
C SER A 153 0.60 29.12 19.81
N SER A 154 0.02 29.09 21.00
CA SER A 154 0.29 27.99 21.92
C SER A 154 -0.17 26.68 21.31
N HIS A 155 0.45 25.58 21.74
CA HIS A 155 0.10 24.23 21.31
C HIS A 155 -1.39 23.91 21.47
N ILE A 156 -1.97 24.29 22.61
CA ILE A 156 -3.40 24.09 22.92
C ILE A 156 -4.27 24.84 21.92
N LYS A 157 -3.94 26.11 21.60
CA LYS A 157 -4.68 26.92 20.63
C LYS A 157 -4.59 26.33 19.23
N LEU A 158 -3.40 25.85 18.83
CA LEU A 158 -3.23 25.17 17.54
C LEU A 158 -4.13 23.94 17.45
N LEU A 159 -4.08 23.05 18.47
CA LEU A 159 -4.89 21.83 18.47
C LEU A 159 -6.39 22.13 18.37
N LYS A 160 -6.85 23.15 19.10
CA LYS A 160 -8.25 23.59 19.00
C LYS A 160 -8.59 24.07 17.59
N ASN A 161 -7.79 24.96 17.02
CA ASN A 161 -8.01 25.48 15.67
C ASN A 161 -7.97 24.37 14.59
N MET A 162 -7.07 23.40 14.78
CA MET A 162 -6.97 22.22 13.90
C MET A 162 -8.22 21.34 14.00
N LYS A 163 -8.68 21.06 15.24
CA LYS A 163 -9.90 20.29 15.48
C LYS A 163 -11.10 20.98 14.85
N ASP A 164 -11.29 22.27 15.12
CA ASP A 164 -12.42 23.06 14.62
C ASP A 164 -12.42 23.07 13.07
N MET A 165 -11.25 23.30 12.44
CA MET A 165 -11.10 23.28 10.98
C MET A 165 -11.40 21.90 10.38
N MET A 166 -10.97 20.83 11.04
CA MET A 166 -11.26 19.47 10.57
C MET A 166 -12.71 19.07 10.79
N ASP A 167 -13.33 19.46 11.90
CA ASP A 167 -14.75 19.21 12.17
C ASP A 167 -15.65 19.92 11.14
N GLU A 168 -15.29 21.15 10.79
CA GLU A 168 -15.99 21.91 9.76
C GLU A 168 -15.84 21.30 8.36
N THR A 169 -14.66 20.74 8.06
CA THR A 169 -14.33 20.20 6.72
C THR A 169 -14.79 18.75 6.55
N MET A 170 -14.67 17.92 7.59
CA MET A 170 -14.87 16.46 7.55
C MET A 170 -16.04 15.97 8.40
N ARG A 171 -16.74 16.82 9.08
CA ARG A 171 -17.67 16.53 10.19
C ARG A 171 -16.95 16.16 11.50
N PRO A 172 -17.59 16.34 12.66
CA PRO A 172 -17.08 15.87 13.94
C PRO A 172 -16.88 14.35 13.95
N LEU A 173 -15.87 13.91 14.69
CA LEU A 173 -15.63 12.48 14.91
C LEU A 173 -16.76 11.86 15.74
N PRO A 174 -17.22 10.65 15.38
CA PRO A 174 -18.15 9.90 16.22
C PRO A 174 -17.53 9.64 17.61
N GLN A 175 -18.34 9.80 18.65
CA GLN A 175 -17.92 9.48 20.02
C GLN A 175 -18.14 8.01 20.35
N TYR A 176 -19.08 7.37 19.65
CA TYR A 176 -19.47 5.99 19.86
C TYR A 176 -19.59 5.24 18.54
N VAL A 177 -19.39 3.94 18.60
CA VAL A 177 -19.57 2.98 17.51
C VAL A 177 -20.60 1.95 17.96
N PHE A 178 -21.65 1.75 17.19
CA PHE A 178 -22.69 0.75 17.47
C PHE A 178 -22.44 -0.47 16.57
N MET A 179 -22.09 -1.61 17.16
CA MET A 179 -21.82 -2.85 16.46
C MET A 179 -22.36 -4.03 17.26
N LEU A 180 -22.95 -5.01 16.58
CA LEU A 180 -23.42 -6.29 17.17
C LEU A 180 -24.32 -6.08 18.41
N GLY A 181 -25.12 -5.00 18.41
CA GLY A 181 -26.05 -4.69 19.51
C GLY A 181 -25.39 -4.04 20.74
N ALA A 182 -24.14 -3.65 20.67
CA ALA A 182 -23.42 -2.96 21.75
C ALA A 182 -22.89 -1.59 21.29
N GLU A 183 -22.69 -0.73 22.26
CA GLU A 183 -22.07 0.59 22.09
C GLU A 183 -20.63 0.54 22.58
N TYR A 184 -19.71 1.05 21.78
CA TYR A 184 -18.28 1.10 22.05
C TYR A 184 -17.78 2.54 21.90
N THR A 185 -16.78 2.94 22.66
CA THR A 185 -15.92 4.04 22.25
C THR A 185 -15.07 3.61 21.05
N PRO A 186 -14.56 4.51 20.21
CA PRO A 186 -13.67 4.15 19.11
C PRO A 186 -12.43 3.34 19.56
N GLN A 187 -11.92 3.56 20.76
CA GLN A 187 -10.79 2.82 21.34
C GLN A 187 -11.20 1.40 21.75
N GLU A 188 -12.34 1.20 22.36
CA GLU A 188 -12.86 -0.14 22.71
C GLU A 188 -13.13 -0.93 21.43
N PHE A 189 -13.75 -0.29 20.44
CA PHE A 189 -13.99 -0.93 19.14
C PHE A 189 -12.68 -1.32 18.45
N ALA A 190 -11.66 -0.45 18.47
CA ALA A 190 -10.35 -0.78 17.91
C ALA A 190 -9.72 -2.01 18.58
N ARG A 191 -9.80 -2.11 19.90
CA ARG A 191 -9.28 -3.28 20.66
C ARG A 191 -10.04 -4.56 20.37
N SER A 192 -11.32 -4.48 20.02
CA SER A 192 -12.12 -5.65 19.66
C SER A 192 -11.81 -6.18 18.27
N VAL A 193 -11.30 -5.31 17.35
CA VAL A 193 -11.02 -5.69 15.96
C VAL A 193 -9.53 -5.91 15.65
N CYS A 194 -8.63 -5.39 16.49
CA CYS A 194 -7.19 -5.59 16.31
C CYS A 194 -6.49 -5.53 17.67
N ARG A 195 -5.97 -6.64 18.12
CA ARG A 195 -5.20 -6.71 19.38
C ARG A 195 -3.82 -6.09 19.19
N PRO A 196 -3.21 -5.55 20.27
CA PRO A 196 -1.80 -5.21 20.25
C PRO A 196 -0.98 -6.44 19.84
N ASP A 197 0.06 -6.23 19.03
CA ASP A 197 0.98 -7.27 18.56
C ASP A 197 0.33 -8.42 17.75
N GLU A 198 -0.86 -8.20 17.21
CA GLU A 198 -1.54 -9.21 16.39
C GLU A 198 -0.86 -9.44 15.04
N TYR A 199 -0.23 -8.41 14.51
CA TYR A 199 0.42 -8.43 13.20
C TYR A 199 1.95 -8.40 13.32
N VAL A 200 2.61 -9.14 12.44
CA VAL A 200 4.06 -9.09 12.24
C VAL A 200 4.36 -8.38 10.92
N ALA A 201 5.35 -7.47 10.95
CA ALA A 201 5.88 -6.80 9.79
C ALA A 201 7.13 -7.54 9.28
N LEU A 202 7.14 -7.91 8.01
CA LEU A 202 8.18 -8.69 7.37
C LEU A 202 8.76 -7.94 6.18
N THR A 203 10.06 -8.12 5.95
CA THR A 203 10.76 -7.59 4.77
C THR A 203 11.83 -8.57 4.31
N SER A 204 12.56 -8.24 3.23
CA SER A 204 13.58 -9.13 2.69
C SER A 204 14.66 -8.35 1.93
N PHE A 205 15.71 -7.92 2.64
CA PHE A 205 16.85 -7.21 2.06
C PHE A 205 18.17 -7.70 2.68
N SER A 206 19.22 -7.85 1.85
CA SER A 206 20.48 -8.48 2.26
C SER A 206 21.50 -7.54 2.91
N HIS A 207 21.23 -6.24 2.96
CA HIS A 207 22.09 -5.28 3.66
C HIS A 207 21.97 -5.35 5.19
N HIS A 208 20.97 -6.08 5.70
CA HIS A 208 20.88 -6.50 7.10
C HIS A 208 20.79 -8.02 7.23
N PRO A 209 21.23 -8.61 8.36
CA PRO A 209 21.15 -10.04 8.57
C PRO A 209 19.73 -10.59 8.47
N PHE A 210 19.58 -11.73 7.80
CA PHE A 210 18.29 -12.44 7.80
C PHE A 210 18.04 -13.08 9.17
N GLY A 211 16.77 -13.07 9.59
CA GLY A 211 16.32 -13.53 10.90
C GLY A 211 16.33 -12.46 11.99
N GLU A 212 16.84 -11.28 11.72
CA GLU A 212 16.87 -10.15 12.65
C GLU A 212 15.84 -9.08 12.28
N LYS A 213 15.51 -8.23 13.25
CA LYS A 213 14.64 -7.06 13.02
C LYS A 213 15.49 -5.82 12.81
N PHE A 214 15.08 -4.98 11.87
CA PHE A 214 15.66 -3.66 11.64
C PHE A 214 14.59 -2.65 11.21
N ALA A 215 14.88 -1.36 11.38
CA ALA A 215 14.04 -0.30 10.86
C ALA A 215 14.34 -0.11 9.37
N LEU A 216 13.36 -0.39 8.52
CA LEU A 216 13.51 -0.26 7.07
C LEU A 216 13.76 1.21 6.70
N GLU A 217 14.82 1.46 5.94
CA GLU A 217 15.33 2.80 5.61
C GLU A 217 14.54 3.45 4.47
N LEU A 218 13.27 3.73 4.76
CA LEU A 218 12.36 4.41 3.85
C LEU A 218 11.86 5.72 4.46
N PRO A 219 11.66 6.76 3.63
CA PRO A 219 11.11 8.04 4.10
C PRO A 219 9.76 7.91 4.79
N ASP A 220 8.93 6.97 4.35
CA ASP A 220 7.59 6.73 4.87
C ASP A 220 7.60 5.95 6.19
N ASN A 221 8.73 5.28 6.54
CA ASN A 221 8.96 4.68 7.87
C ASN A 221 9.42 5.74 8.90
N CYS A 222 8.68 6.82 9.02
CA CYS A 222 9.03 7.94 9.90
C CYS A 222 8.95 7.62 11.40
N ASP A 223 8.29 6.52 11.77
CA ASP A 223 8.18 6.04 13.14
C ASP A 223 9.28 5.01 13.50
N GLN A 224 10.17 4.68 12.55
CA GLN A 224 11.24 3.68 12.69
C GLN A 224 10.71 2.29 13.11
N ASP A 225 9.59 1.92 12.51
CA ASP A 225 8.98 0.61 12.71
C ASP A 225 9.95 -0.51 12.31
N GLN A 226 9.93 -1.58 13.10
CA GLN A 226 10.86 -2.71 12.96
C GLN A 226 10.25 -3.83 12.13
N PHE A 227 11.00 -4.31 11.15
CA PHE A 227 10.62 -5.40 10.26
C PHE A 227 11.50 -6.62 10.50
N LEU A 228 10.90 -7.79 10.63
CA LEU A 228 11.66 -9.05 10.62
C LEU A 228 12.15 -9.33 9.20
N ASN A 229 13.46 -9.39 9.04
CA ASN A 229 14.12 -9.61 7.77
C ASN A 229 14.19 -11.10 7.44
N LEU A 230 13.54 -11.52 6.38
CA LEU A 230 13.54 -12.93 5.95
C LEU A 230 14.28 -13.10 4.63
N HIS A 231 14.85 -14.27 4.42
CA HIS A 231 15.33 -14.65 3.08
C HIS A 231 14.17 -14.56 2.07
N PRO A 232 14.37 -14.08 0.83
CA PRO A 232 13.28 -13.86 -0.12
C PRO A 232 12.38 -15.07 -0.36
N ASP A 233 12.96 -16.25 -0.47
CA ASP A 233 12.18 -17.49 -0.66
C ASP A 233 11.37 -17.84 0.59
N THR A 234 11.90 -17.54 1.78
CA THR A 234 11.16 -17.73 3.04
C THR A 234 10.00 -16.74 3.13
N LEU A 235 10.20 -15.47 2.76
CA LEU A 235 9.14 -14.48 2.72
C LEU A 235 8.01 -14.93 1.79
N MET A 236 8.34 -15.39 0.57
CA MET A 236 7.36 -15.90 -0.39
C MET A 236 6.62 -17.13 0.14
N SER A 237 7.34 -18.05 0.78
CA SER A 237 6.74 -19.24 1.40
C SER A 237 5.76 -18.86 2.51
N LYS A 238 6.09 -17.86 3.35
CA LYS A 238 5.17 -17.36 4.40
C LYS A 238 3.93 -16.68 3.83
N ILE A 239 4.06 -15.92 2.74
CA ILE A 239 2.89 -15.36 2.02
C ILE A 239 2.00 -16.48 1.49
N ASP A 240 2.59 -17.50 0.86
CA ASP A 240 1.83 -18.65 0.34
C ASP A 240 1.10 -19.39 1.45
N GLN A 241 1.80 -19.73 2.55
CA GLN A 241 1.22 -20.41 3.71
C GLN A 241 0.05 -19.61 4.31
N ALA A 242 0.23 -18.31 4.54
CA ALA A 242 -0.83 -17.43 5.04
C ALA A 242 -2.07 -17.51 4.14
N LEU A 243 -1.91 -17.30 2.84
CA LEU A 243 -3.03 -17.32 1.89
C LEU A 243 -3.70 -18.69 1.82
N PHE A 244 -2.94 -19.79 1.77
CA PHE A 244 -3.52 -21.15 1.74
C PHE A 244 -4.25 -21.52 3.05
N SER A 245 -3.82 -20.95 4.18
CA SER A 245 -4.51 -21.13 5.47
C SER A 245 -5.71 -20.19 5.66
N GLY A 246 -6.01 -19.35 4.66
CA GLY A 246 -7.16 -18.43 4.68
C GLY A 246 -6.87 -17.08 5.31
N HIS A 247 -5.60 -16.74 5.57
CA HIS A 247 -5.20 -15.45 6.13
C HIS A 247 -4.79 -14.47 5.03
N PRO A 248 -5.40 -13.27 4.95
CA PRO A 248 -4.99 -12.24 4.02
C PRO A 248 -3.63 -11.65 4.42
N VAL A 249 -2.95 -11.02 3.45
CA VAL A 249 -1.65 -10.39 3.68
C VAL A 249 -1.70 -8.94 3.19
N CYS A 250 -1.42 -7.98 4.05
CA CYS A 250 -1.18 -6.61 3.62
C CYS A 250 0.18 -6.56 2.93
N TRP A 251 0.21 -6.15 1.67
CA TRP A 251 1.40 -6.06 0.83
C TRP A 251 1.71 -4.61 0.50
N GLU A 252 2.97 -4.26 0.60
CA GLU A 252 3.52 -2.98 0.16
C GLU A 252 4.65 -3.23 -0.83
N GLY A 253 4.66 -2.47 -1.93
CA GLY A 253 5.66 -2.62 -2.97
C GLY A 253 5.54 -1.59 -4.08
N ASP A 254 6.42 -1.76 -5.05
CA ASP A 254 6.56 -0.87 -6.19
C ASP A 254 5.52 -1.20 -7.26
N ILE A 255 4.82 -0.17 -7.73
CA ILE A 255 3.87 -0.22 -8.84
C ILE A 255 4.27 0.71 -10.00
N SER A 256 5.46 1.30 -9.95
CA SER A 256 5.97 2.20 -11.01
C SER A 256 6.34 1.48 -12.31
N GLU A 257 6.37 0.14 -12.29
CA GLU A 257 6.69 -0.70 -13.42
C GLU A 257 5.73 -0.50 -14.62
N PRO A 258 6.23 -0.43 -15.86
CA PRO A 258 5.40 -0.33 -17.06
C PRO A 258 4.40 -1.50 -17.21
N GLY A 259 4.69 -2.62 -16.56
CA GLY A 259 3.83 -3.81 -16.55
C GLY A 259 2.73 -3.80 -15.50
N PHE A 260 2.68 -2.79 -14.62
CA PHE A 260 1.53 -2.55 -13.75
C PHE A 260 0.42 -1.88 -14.55
N ASN A 261 -0.61 -2.62 -14.89
CA ASN A 261 -1.68 -2.14 -15.76
C ASN A 261 -3.02 -2.19 -15.05
N TRP A 262 -3.40 -1.09 -14.41
CA TRP A 262 -4.66 -0.96 -13.68
C TRP A 262 -5.90 -1.26 -14.53
N PRO A 263 -6.10 -0.67 -15.74
CA PRO A 263 -7.27 -0.97 -16.55
C PRO A 263 -7.44 -2.46 -16.87
N ARG A 264 -6.34 -3.19 -17.05
CA ARG A 264 -6.34 -4.64 -17.27
C ARG A 264 -6.36 -5.46 -16.00
N GLY A 265 -6.12 -4.86 -14.84
CA GLY A 265 -6.03 -5.52 -13.55
C GLY A 265 -4.88 -6.55 -13.46
N ILE A 266 -3.76 -6.28 -14.14
CA ILE A 266 -2.61 -7.21 -14.20
C ILE A 266 -1.31 -6.44 -13.95
N ALA A 267 -0.45 -6.98 -13.11
CA ALA A 267 0.92 -6.53 -12.89
C ALA A 267 1.92 -7.64 -13.27
N ARG A 268 2.88 -7.31 -14.14
CA ARG A 268 3.91 -8.21 -14.64
C ARG A 268 5.21 -7.48 -14.88
N LEU A 269 6.29 -8.19 -14.76
CA LEU A 269 7.59 -7.74 -15.22
C LEU A 269 7.76 -8.00 -16.74
N ASP A 270 8.92 -7.60 -17.29
CA ASP A 270 9.29 -7.97 -18.66
C ASP A 270 9.15 -9.48 -18.89
N ARG A 271 8.80 -9.86 -20.11
CA ARG A 271 8.53 -11.27 -20.45
C ARG A 271 9.69 -12.22 -20.19
N LYS A 272 10.93 -11.74 -20.29
CA LYS A 272 12.10 -12.55 -19.96
C LYS A 272 12.11 -12.88 -18.47
N ILE A 273 12.05 -11.84 -17.64
CA ILE A 273 12.09 -11.95 -16.17
C ILE A 273 10.90 -12.77 -15.68
N ASP A 274 9.72 -12.53 -16.24
CA ASP A 274 8.48 -13.19 -15.82
C ASP A 274 8.44 -14.71 -16.17
N ARG A 275 9.39 -15.18 -16.99
CA ARG A 275 9.54 -16.60 -17.39
C ARG A 275 10.64 -17.35 -16.64
N GLU A 276 11.54 -16.63 -16.01
CA GLU A 276 12.64 -17.21 -15.25
C GLU A 276 12.16 -17.72 -13.88
N SER A 277 12.79 -18.75 -13.36
CA SER A 277 12.60 -19.17 -11.98
C SER A 277 13.53 -18.33 -11.11
N LEU A 278 13.00 -17.26 -10.52
CA LEU A 278 13.75 -16.36 -9.64
C LEU A 278 13.69 -16.88 -8.19
N SER A 279 14.81 -17.36 -7.67
CA SER A 279 14.95 -17.85 -6.30
C SER A 279 16.40 -17.76 -5.83
N GLY A 280 16.64 -17.95 -4.52
CA GLY A 280 17.97 -17.99 -3.92
C GLY A 280 18.78 -16.70 -4.12
N ASP A 281 20.11 -16.85 -4.24
CA ASP A 281 21.03 -15.73 -4.34
C ASP A 281 20.78 -14.78 -5.52
N PRO A 282 20.42 -15.26 -6.74
CA PRO A 282 20.05 -14.35 -7.83
C PRO A 282 18.86 -13.44 -7.50
N LEU A 283 17.83 -13.97 -6.85
CA LEU A 283 16.67 -13.18 -6.41
C LEU A 283 17.09 -12.19 -5.32
N THR A 284 17.84 -12.66 -4.32
CA THR A 284 18.34 -11.84 -3.21
C THR A 284 19.15 -10.65 -3.73
N THR A 285 20.08 -10.90 -4.65
CA THR A 285 20.91 -9.86 -5.27
C THR A 285 20.09 -8.88 -6.09
N ALA A 286 19.17 -9.38 -6.92
CA ALA A 286 18.33 -8.53 -7.77
C ALA A 286 17.43 -7.60 -6.93
N ARG A 287 16.83 -8.11 -5.84
CA ARG A 287 16.02 -7.31 -4.92
C ARG A 287 16.84 -6.21 -4.27
N GLN A 288 18.01 -6.56 -3.73
CA GLN A 288 18.88 -5.60 -3.04
C GLN A 288 19.33 -4.48 -3.97
N LEU A 289 19.81 -4.81 -5.16
CA LEU A 289 20.24 -3.81 -6.14
C LEU A 289 19.11 -2.88 -6.56
N ALA A 290 17.91 -3.44 -6.82
CA ALA A 290 16.76 -2.64 -7.22
C ALA A 290 16.31 -1.67 -6.11
N PHE A 291 16.40 -2.07 -4.84
CA PHE A 291 16.11 -1.24 -3.69
C PHE A 291 17.14 -0.11 -3.55
N GLU A 292 18.45 -0.43 -3.57
CA GLU A 292 19.54 0.53 -3.43
C GLU A 292 19.58 1.56 -4.57
N ASN A 293 19.23 1.14 -5.79
CA ASN A 293 19.19 2.01 -6.96
C ASN A 293 17.88 2.81 -7.09
N GLY A 294 16.91 2.59 -6.21
CA GLY A 294 15.59 3.23 -6.29
C GLY A 294 14.74 2.74 -7.47
N GLU A 295 15.04 1.54 -8.01
CA GLU A 295 14.22 0.86 -9.03
C GLU A 295 13.04 0.10 -8.41
N THR A 296 13.07 -0.11 -7.12
CA THR A 296 11.98 -0.67 -6.32
C THR A 296 11.73 0.26 -5.14
N THR A 297 10.55 0.83 -5.08
CA THR A 297 10.16 1.87 -4.12
C THR A 297 8.86 1.49 -3.37
N ASP A 298 8.56 2.17 -2.29
CA ASP A 298 7.37 2.00 -1.46
C ASP A 298 6.17 2.77 -2.01
N ASP A 299 5.70 2.42 -3.21
CA ASP A 299 4.73 3.23 -3.94
C ASP A 299 3.28 2.98 -3.53
N HIS A 300 2.95 1.73 -3.15
CA HIS A 300 1.55 1.34 -2.99
C HIS A 300 1.35 0.13 -2.09
N CYS A 301 0.19 0.12 -1.41
CA CYS A 301 -0.26 -1.00 -0.59
C CYS A 301 -1.54 -1.62 -1.14
N MET A 302 -1.63 -2.94 -1.11
CA MET A 302 -2.81 -3.74 -1.45
C MET A 302 -2.98 -4.90 -0.47
N GLU A 303 -4.19 -5.46 -0.41
CA GLU A 303 -4.47 -6.68 0.34
C GLU A 303 -4.34 -7.91 -0.58
N LEU A 304 -3.42 -8.83 -0.31
CA LEU A 304 -3.37 -10.14 -1.00
C LEU A 304 -4.44 -11.05 -0.41
N ILE A 305 -5.27 -11.61 -1.28
CA ILE A 305 -6.46 -12.37 -0.90
C ILE A 305 -6.56 -13.73 -1.56
N GLY A 306 -5.56 -14.15 -2.32
CA GLY A 306 -5.62 -15.45 -2.96
C GLY A 306 -4.56 -15.69 -4.01
N ILE A 307 -4.64 -16.85 -4.60
CA ILE A 307 -3.75 -17.33 -5.64
C ILE A 307 -4.57 -17.70 -6.88
N ALA A 308 -4.01 -17.43 -8.04
CA ALA A 308 -4.59 -17.72 -9.32
C ALA A 308 -3.54 -18.34 -10.26
N GLN A 309 -4.00 -19.12 -11.23
CA GLN A 309 -3.12 -19.68 -12.25
C GLN A 309 -3.66 -19.40 -13.66
N THR A 310 -2.74 -19.22 -14.59
CA THR A 310 -3.07 -19.24 -16.02
C THR A 310 -3.29 -20.69 -16.49
N PRO A 311 -3.93 -20.92 -17.66
CA PRO A 311 -4.05 -22.27 -18.24
C PRO A 311 -2.72 -22.98 -18.52
N ARG A 312 -1.60 -22.22 -18.45
CA ARG A 312 -0.23 -22.76 -18.58
C ARG A 312 0.48 -22.96 -17.24
N GLY A 313 -0.25 -22.92 -16.15
CA GLY A 313 0.28 -23.13 -14.80
C GLY A 313 1.11 -21.99 -14.21
N ARG A 314 1.05 -20.78 -14.79
CA ARG A 314 1.77 -19.64 -14.20
C ARG A 314 0.98 -19.08 -13.02
N LYS A 315 1.65 -18.97 -11.89
CA LYS A 315 1.11 -18.45 -10.65
C LYS A 315 0.98 -16.92 -10.67
N PHE A 316 -0.12 -16.46 -10.09
CA PHE A 316 -0.41 -15.08 -9.78
C PHE A 316 -0.95 -14.96 -8.37
N TYR A 317 -0.69 -13.84 -7.74
CA TYR A 317 -1.36 -13.44 -6.50
C TYR A 317 -2.52 -12.52 -6.83
N VAL A 318 -3.64 -12.70 -6.15
CA VAL A 318 -4.79 -11.83 -6.30
C VAL A 318 -4.75 -10.80 -5.20
N ALA A 319 -4.71 -9.54 -5.58
CA ALA A 319 -4.69 -8.41 -4.67
C ALA A 319 -5.96 -7.57 -4.79
N LYS A 320 -6.54 -7.19 -3.67
CA LYS A 320 -7.62 -6.21 -3.57
C LYS A 320 -7.02 -4.83 -3.47
N ASN A 321 -7.31 -3.98 -4.46
CA ASN A 321 -6.84 -2.62 -4.52
C ASN A 321 -7.87 -1.64 -3.94
N SER A 322 -7.45 -0.42 -3.66
CA SER A 322 -8.26 0.68 -3.12
C SER A 322 -8.52 1.81 -4.13
N TRP A 323 -8.69 1.49 -5.42
CA TRP A 323 -8.97 2.45 -6.49
C TRP A 323 -10.36 2.26 -7.11
N GLY A 324 -11.33 1.84 -6.30
CA GLY A 324 -12.67 1.54 -6.77
C GLY A 324 -12.73 0.31 -7.67
N THR A 325 -13.82 0.16 -8.41
CA THR A 325 -14.12 -1.05 -9.20
C THR A 325 -13.91 -0.86 -10.71
N GLY A 326 -13.23 0.21 -11.13
CA GLY A 326 -13.17 0.67 -12.52
C GLY A 326 -12.22 -0.10 -13.46
N ASN A 327 -11.70 -1.27 -13.06
CA ASN A 327 -10.84 -2.10 -13.89
C ASN A 327 -11.53 -3.39 -14.37
N ALA A 328 -10.83 -4.18 -15.21
CA ALA A 328 -11.37 -5.41 -15.79
C ALA A 328 -11.81 -6.47 -14.75
N TYR A 329 -11.28 -6.41 -13.53
CA TYR A 329 -11.57 -7.37 -12.44
C TYR A 329 -12.25 -6.71 -11.24
N LYS A 330 -12.99 -5.62 -11.46
CA LYS A 330 -13.82 -4.94 -10.45
C LYS A 330 -13.04 -4.56 -9.18
N GLY A 331 -11.83 -4.02 -9.35
CA GLY A 331 -10.97 -3.56 -8.27
C GLY A 331 -9.89 -4.56 -7.84
N LEU A 332 -9.90 -5.78 -8.35
CA LEU A 332 -8.84 -6.74 -8.12
C LEU A 332 -7.68 -6.57 -9.11
N MET A 333 -6.47 -6.91 -8.67
CA MET A 333 -5.25 -6.98 -9.45
C MET A 333 -4.66 -8.38 -9.39
N TYR A 334 -4.09 -8.83 -10.49
CA TYR A 334 -3.37 -10.09 -10.58
C TYR A 334 -1.88 -9.80 -10.76
N LEU A 335 -1.08 -10.04 -9.73
CA LEU A 335 0.36 -9.83 -9.72
C LEU A 335 1.06 -11.15 -10.06
N SER A 336 1.92 -11.17 -11.08
CA SER A 336 2.70 -12.38 -11.38
C SER A 336 3.64 -12.70 -10.21
N GLU A 337 3.98 -13.98 -10.06
CA GLU A 337 4.84 -14.44 -8.96
C GLU A 337 6.17 -13.66 -8.94
N ASN A 338 6.83 -13.49 -10.08
CA ASN A 338 8.08 -12.75 -10.17
C ASN A 338 7.91 -11.25 -9.90
N TYR A 339 6.72 -10.68 -10.21
CA TYR A 339 6.42 -9.31 -9.81
C TYR A 339 6.45 -9.19 -8.28
N LEU A 340 5.74 -10.06 -7.59
CA LEU A 340 5.71 -10.06 -6.14
C LEU A 340 7.12 -10.32 -5.56
N ARG A 341 7.84 -11.32 -6.09
CA ARG A 341 9.21 -11.66 -5.67
C ARG A 341 10.16 -10.47 -5.72
N LEU A 342 10.12 -9.68 -6.79
CA LEU A 342 11.07 -8.57 -6.99
C LEU A 342 10.59 -7.24 -6.42
N LYS A 343 9.28 -6.97 -6.42
CA LYS A 343 8.73 -5.64 -6.13
C LYS A 343 8.13 -5.49 -4.73
N THR A 344 8.16 -6.55 -3.90
CA THR A 344 7.74 -6.44 -2.50
C THR A 344 8.73 -5.64 -1.68
N ILE A 345 8.29 -4.63 -0.99
CA ILE A 345 9.03 -3.89 0.03
C ILE A 345 8.79 -4.54 1.40
N ALA A 346 7.54 -4.64 1.80
CA ALA A 346 7.15 -5.21 3.08
C ALA A 346 5.79 -5.92 3.00
N VAL A 347 5.53 -6.77 3.98
CA VAL A 347 4.22 -7.39 4.18
C VAL A 347 3.87 -7.45 5.66
N TRP A 348 2.58 -7.44 5.95
CA TRP A 348 2.03 -7.65 7.29
C TRP A 348 1.02 -8.78 7.25
N MET A 349 1.12 -9.69 8.17
CA MET A 349 0.19 -10.80 8.38
C MET A 349 0.00 -11.03 9.89
N THR A 350 -1.03 -11.77 10.26
CA THR A 350 -1.22 -12.10 11.67
C THR A 350 -0.10 -13.00 12.20
N GLN A 351 0.15 -12.95 13.50
CA GLN A 351 1.11 -13.86 14.15
C GLN A 351 0.72 -15.32 13.95
N GLU A 352 -0.59 -15.60 13.90
CA GLU A 352 -1.13 -16.95 13.60
C GLU A 352 -0.71 -17.40 12.21
N ALA A 353 -0.94 -16.56 11.18
CA ALA A 353 -0.53 -16.86 9.81
C ALA A 353 0.97 -17.05 9.65
N PHE A 354 1.77 -16.29 10.42
CA PHE A 354 3.22 -16.41 10.39
C PHE A 354 3.74 -17.66 11.09
N GLY A 355 3.07 -18.11 12.16
CA GLY A 355 3.46 -19.28 12.96
C GLY A 355 3.10 -20.62 12.35
N ASN A 356 2.16 -20.66 11.41
CA ASN A 356 1.67 -21.85 10.69
C ASN A 356 2.65 -22.41 9.64
#